data_4c6a300d2be217f94dc70d0bb5f153ea
#
_entry.id   4c6a300d2be217f94dc70d0bb5f153ea
#
_cell.length_a   1.000
_cell.length_b   1.000
_cell.length_c   1.000
_cell.angle_alpha   90.00
_cell.angle_beta   90.00
_cell.angle_gamma   90.00
#
_symmetry.space_group_name_H-M   'P 1'
#
loop_
_entity.id
_entity.type
_entity.pdbx_description
1 polymer ?
#
loop_
_entity_poly.entity_id
_entity_poly.type
_entity_poly.pdbx_seq_one_letter_code
_entity_poly.pdbx_strand_id
1 'polypeptide(L)'
;DEVEKSTSQIVLTNYERVRDGDIRPDYFTATSLDEASVLRSFGSKTYQIFLDKFKNVPYKLVATATPSPNKYKELIHYAGYLEVMDTGQALTRFFQRDSTKANNLTLYPNMEDEFWMWVSSWALFITKPSDLNPSYSDEGYDLPPLDVRWHELPVHYGDTADRDGQMQLFQEAAEGLKEAAVVKRESIDRRVAETKRIVEESP
;
A
#
# COMPACT_ATOMS: atom_id res chain seq x y z
N ASP A 1 2.37 -31.88 9.50
CA ASP A 1 2.72 -30.58 8.95
C ASP A 1 4.22 -30.34 9.12
N GLU A 2 4.88 -29.70 8.13
CA GLU A 2 6.33 -29.42 8.19
C GLU A 2 6.66 -28.52 9.38
N VAL A 3 5.80 -27.58 9.70
CA VAL A 3 5.95 -26.65 10.82
C VAL A 3 5.91 -27.37 12.16
N GLU A 4 4.98 -28.30 12.35
CA GLU A 4 4.85 -29.09 13.58
C GLU A 4 6.05 -30.02 13.85
N LYS A 5 6.73 -30.40 12.77
CA LYS A 5 7.92 -31.26 12.84
C LYS A 5 9.21 -30.47 12.93
N SER A 6 9.16 -29.17 12.70
CA SER A 6 10.32 -28.31 12.73
C SER A 6 10.77 -28.00 14.16
N THR A 7 12.07 -28.04 14.39
CA THR A 7 12.70 -27.56 15.63
C THR A 7 13.10 -26.09 15.53
N SER A 8 12.83 -25.42 14.40
CA SER A 8 13.19 -24.03 14.16
C SER A 8 12.32 -23.11 15.01
N GLN A 9 12.97 -22.12 15.64
CA GLN A 9 12.27 -21.09 16.41
C GLN A 9 11.61 -20.03 15.52
N ILE A 10 12.09 -19.87 14.28
CA ILE A 10 11.60 -18.89 13.32
C ILE A 10 11.18 -19.62 12.04
N VAL A 11 9.99 -19.32 11.56
CA VAL A 11 9.44 -19.84 10.31
C VAL A 11 9.16 -18.67 9.37
N LEU A 12 9.72 -18.70 8.17
CA LEU A 12 9.43 -17.74 7.11
C LEU A 12 8.45 -18.35 6.12
N THR A 13 7.43 -17.60 5.76
CA THR A 13 6.39 -18.03 4.82
C THR A 13 5.83 -16.85 4.03
N ASN A 14 5.01 -17.12 3.02
CA ASN A 14 4.28 -16.10 2.28
C ASN A 14 2.83 -15.99 2.72
N TYR A 15 2.18 -14.92 2.32
CA TYR A 15 0.78 -14.63 2.69
C TYR A 15 -0.21 -15.67 2.14
N GLU A 16 0.07 -16.22 0.95
CA GLU A 16 -0.78 -17.20 0.29
C GLU A 16 -0.90 -18.47 1.12
N ARG A 17 0.19 -19.02 1.61
CA ARG A 17 0.18 -20.26 2.43
C ARG A 17 -0.61 -20.08 3.73
N VAL A 18 -0.54 -18.90 4.32
CA VAL A 18 -1.35 -18.58 5.51
C VAL A 18 -2.81 -18.41 5.12
N ARG A 19 -3.10 -17.65 4.06
CA ARG A 19 -4.47 -17.43 3.55
C ARG A 19 -5.14 -18.76 3.20
N ASP A 20 -4.45 -19.63 2.50
CA ASP A 20 -4.98 -20.88 1.97
C ASP A 20 -5.04 -21.99 3.06
N GLY A 21 -4.41 -21.75 4.21
CA GLY A 21 -4.52 -22.60 5.38
C GLY A 21 -3.43 -23.65 5.54
N ASP A 22 -2.37 -23.58 4.72
CA ASP A 22 -1.21 -24.47 4.81
C ASP A 22 -0.41 -24.25 6.09
N ILE A 23 -0.45 -23.02 6.61
CA ILE A 23 0.21 -22.63 7.86
C ILE A 23 -0.81 -21.96 8.77
N ARG A 24 -0.84 -22.41 10.02
CA ARG A 24 -1.72 -21.89 11.07
C ARG A 24 -0.95 -20.89 11.94
N PRO A 25 -1.31 -19.59 11.93
CA PRO A 25 -0.64 -18.58 12.74
C PRO A 25 -0.77 -18.84 14.26
N ASP A 26 -1.84 -19.45 14.72
CA ASP A 26 -2.11 -19.73 16.13
C ASP A 26 -1.15 -20.75 16.79
N TYR A 27 -0.29 -21.39 16.01
CA TYR A 27 0.84 -22.18 16.55
C TYR A 27 2.00 -21.33 17.07
N PHE A 28 2.04 -20.04 16.67
CA PHE A 28 3.14 -19.16 17.00
C PHE A 28 2.78 -18.21 18.14
N THR A 29 3.73 -17.98 19.04
CA THR A 29 3.60 -16.97 20.09
C THR A 29 3.66 -15.55 19.53
N ALA A 30 4.43 -15.35 18.48
CA ALA A 30 4.59 -14.05 17.82
C ALA A 30 4.57 -14.19 16.30
N THR A 31 4.04 -13.20 15.63
CA THR A 31 4.05 -13.09 14.16
C THR A 31 4.42 -11.70 13.73
N SER A 32 5.18 -11.62 12.63
CA SER A 32 5.52 -10.37 11.96
C SER A 32 5.09 -10.43 10.51
N LEU A 33 4.32 -9.46 10.06
CA LEU A 33 3.94 -9.29 8.66
C LEU A 33 4.83 -8.20 8.04
N ASP A 34 5.70 -8.60 7.11
CA ASP A 34 6.48 -7.69 6.30
C ASP A 34 5.71 -7.30 5.03
N GLU A 35 5.91 -6.09 4.52
CA GLU A 35 5.08 -5.52 3.45
C GLU A 35 3.57 -5.64 3.72
N ALA A 36 3.17 -5.32 4.94
CA ALA A 36 1.80 -5.48 5.44
C ALA A 36 0.75 -4.61 4.71
N SER A 37 1.13 -3.99 3.61
CA SER A 37 0.22 -3.20 2.74
C SER A 37 -1.01 -3.98 2.26
N VAL A 38 -0.96 -5.31 2.29
CA VAL A 38 -2.09 -6.21 2.03
C VAL A 38 -3.26 -5.98 2.99
N LEU A 39 -3.01 -5.46 4.19
CA LEU A 39 -4.03 -5.17 5.20
C LEU A 39 -4.75 -3.82 4.99
N ARG A 40 -4.34 -2.97 4.06
CA ARG A 40 -4.89 -1.62 3.86
C ARG A 40 -6.36 -1.56 3.46
N SER A 41 -6.92 -2.63 2.95
CA SER A 41 -8.29 -2.67 2.46
C SER A 41 -9.19 -3.55 3.33
N PHE A 42 -10.08 -2.91 4.09
CA PHE A 42 -11.06 -3.61 4.92
C PHE A 42 -11.93 -4.60 4.13
N GLY A 43 -12.32 -4.23 2.91
CA GLY A 43 -13.15 -5.05 2.04
C GLY A 43 -12.38 -6.18 1.33
N SER A 44 -11.06 -6.28 1.49
CA SER A 44 -10.31 -7.35 0.87
C SER A 44 -10.53 -8.69 1.59
N LYS A 45 -10.69 -9.75 0.80
CA LYS A 45 -10.84 -11.10 1.33
C LYS A 45 -9.64 -11.49 2.20
N THR A 46 -8.44 -11.09 1.82
CA THR A 46 -7.22 -11.37 2.58
C THR A 46 -7.25 -10.72 3.96
N TYR A 47 -7.67 -9.45 4.06
CA TYR A 47 -7.78 -8.77 5.36
C TYR A 47 -8.74 -9.51 6.30
N GLN A 48 -9.93 -9.87 5.81
CA GLN A 48 -10.93 -10.57 6.63
C GLN A 48 -10.44 -11.95 7.11
N ILE A 49 -9.78 -12.69 6.21
CA ILE A 49 -9.18 -13.99 6.57
C ILE A 49 -8.09 -13.82 7.63
N PHE A 50 -7.27 -12.77 7.51
CA PHE A 50 -6.17 -12.53 8.44
C PHE A 50 -6.66 -12.10 9.82
N LEU A 51 -7.70 -11.28 9.90
CA LEU A 51 -8.32 -10.95 11.19
C LEU A 51 -8.74 -12.21 11.95
N ASP A 52 -9.33 -13.17 11.26
CA ASP A 52 -9.78 -14.42 11.88
C ASP A 52 -8.60 -15.34 12.25
N LYS A 53 -7.71 -15.60 11.31
CA LYS A 53 -6.59 -16.52 11.50
C LYS A 53 -5.56 -16.07 12.54
N PHE A 54 -5.34 -14.77 12.69
CA PHE A 54 -4.35 -14.21 13.62
C PHE A 54 -4.96 -13.79 14.97
N LYS A 55 -6.28 -13.95 15.16
CA LYS A 55 -6.98 -13.50 16.38
C LYS A 55 -6.36 -14.03 17.68
N ASN A 56 -5.85 -15.26 17.67
CA ASN A 56 -5.33 -15.92 18.87
C ASN A 56 -3.79 -15.81 18.97
N VAL A 57 -3.13 -15.06 18.11
CA VAL A 57 -1.68 -14.86 18.21
C VAL A 57 -1.40 -13.79 19.25
N PRO A 58 -0.63 -14.10 20.33
CA PRO A 58 -0.41 -13.15 21.43
C PRO A 58 0.33 -11.88 21.02
N TYR A 59 1.36 -12.01 20.18
CA TYR A 59 2.18 -10.88 19.75
C TYR A 59 2.13 -10.74 18.24
N LYS A 60 1.68 -9.58 17.78
CA LYS A 60 1.56 -9.24 16.37
C LYS A 60 2.37 -8.00 16.06
N LEU A 61 3.15 -8.06 14.97
CA LEU A 61 3.89 -6.94 14.42
C LEU A 61 3.55 -6.78 12.95
N VAL A 62 3.51 -5.56 12.47
CA VAL A 62 3.36 -5.22 11.05
C VAL A 62 4.45 -4.24 10.65
N ALA A 63 5.06 -4.46 9.50
CA ALA A 63 6.03 -3.55 8.91
C ALA A 63 5.62 -3.23 7.47
N THR A 64 5.74 -1.99 7.05
CA THR A 64 5.50 -1.56 5.67
C THR A 64 6.14 -0.21 5.40
N ALA A 65 6.72 -0.04 4.23
CA ALA A 65 7.21 1.25 3.75
C ALA A 65 6.09 2.20 3.29
N THR A 66 4.87 1.67 3.06
CA THR A 66 3.74 2.44 2.53
C THR A 66 2.49 2.26 3.38
N PRO A 67 2.47 2.78 4.63
CA PRO A 67 1.38 2.51 5.57
C PRO A 67 0.05 3.15 5.14
N SER A 68 0.07 4.34 4.53
CA SER A 68 -1.14 5.05 4.11
C SER A 68 -0.93 5.89 2.84
N PRO A 69 -0.61 5.27 1.69
CA PRO A 69 -0.24 6.01 0.49
C PRO A 69 -1.37 6.87 -0.09
N ASN A 70 -2.62 6.55 0.22
CA ASN A 70 -3.76 7.26 -0.34
C ASN A 70 -4.58 8.02 0.70
N LYS A 71 -4.85 7.41 1.86
CA LYS A 71 -5.77 7.97 2.86
C LYS A 71 -5.40 7.51 4.27
N TYR A 72 -5.45 8.41 5.24
CA TYR A 72 -5.16 8.12 6.66
C TYR A 72 -6.03 7.00 7.25
N LYS A 73 -7.24 6.79 6.73
CA LYS A 73 -8.09 5.67 7.16
C LYS A 73 -7.45 4.30 6.95
N GLU A 74 -6.44 4.18 6.10
CA GLU A 74 -5.73 2.92 5.88
C GLU A 74 -4.97 2.46 7.14
N LEU A 75 -4.52 3.41 7.98
CA LEU A 75 -3.87 3.12 9.27
C LEU A 75 -4.79 2.39 10.25
N ILE A 76 -6.09 2.66 10.17
CA ILE A 76 -7.09 2.04 11.06
C ILE A 76 -7.14 0.52 10.86
N HIS A 77 -6.88 0.05 9.65
CA HIS A 77 -6.92 -1.38 9.38
C HIS A 77 -5.76 -2.13 10.05
N TYR A 78 -4.59 -1.51 10.15
CA TYR A 78 -3.49 -2.06 10.95
C TYR A 78 -3.83 -2.09 12.43
N ALA A 79 -4.42 -1.00 12.96
CA ALA A 79 -4.87 -0.94 14.34
C ALA A 79 -5.91 -2.04 14.65
N GLY A 80 -6.84 -2.30 13.72
CA GLY A 80 -7.81 -3.40 13.83
C GLY A 80 -7.14 -4.77 13.84
N TYR A 81 -6.18 -5.02 12.97
CA TYR A 81 -5.42 -6.27 12.93
C TYR A 81 -4.58 -6.47 14.21
N LEU A 82 -3.96 -5.42 14.71
CA LEU A 82 -3.17 -5.43 15.95
C LEU A 82 -4.04 -5.45 17.22
N GLU A 83 -5.37 -5.41 17.09
CA GLU A 83 -6.34 -5.37 18.18
C GLU A 83 -6.18 -4.16 19.12
N VAL A 84 -5.63 -3.05 18.61
CA VAL A 84 -5.51 -1.78 19.34
C VAL A 84 -6.88 -1.12 19.54
N MET A 85 -7.69 -1.13 18.48
CA MET A 85 -9.06 -0.61 18.49
C MET A 85 -9.85 -1.26 17.35
N ASP A 86 -11.13 -1.54 17.61
CA ASP A 86 -12.04 -2.00 16.56
C ASP A 86 -12.12 -1.01 15.41
N THR A 87 -12.05 -1.50 14.17
CA THR A 87 -12.02 -0.68 12.95
C THR A 87 -13.24 0.25 12.86
N GLY A 88 -14.44 -0.24 13.21
CA GLY A 88 -15.67 0.55 13.17
C GLY A 88 -15.66 1.65 14.24
N GLN A 89 -15.17 1.36 15.43
CA GLN A 89 -15.01 2.35 16.52
C GLN A 89 -14.03 3.43 16.10
N ALA A 90 -12.86 3.08 15.55
CA ALA A 90 -11.86 4.03 15.11
C ALA A 90 -12.37 4.92 13.97
N LEU A 91 -13.09 4.33 13.00
CA LEU A 91 -13.73 5.10 11.92
C LEU A 91 -14.75 6.09 12.46
N THR A 92 -15.59 5.68 13.40
CA THR A 92 -16.61 6.56 13.99
C THR A 92 -16.00 7.70 14.81
N ARG A 93 -14.91 7.40 15.51
CA ARG A 93 -14.23 8.38 16.37
C ARG A 93 -13.52 9.45 15.57
N PHE A 94 -12.78 9.08 14.53
CA PHE A 94 -11.82 9.96 13.88
C PHE A 94 -12.27 10.46 12.50
N PHE A 95 -13.23 9.79 11.85
CA PHE A 95 -13.56 10.08 10.46
C PHE A 95 -15.02 10.46 10.25
N GLN A 96 -15.22 11.36 9.31
CA GLN A 96 -16.54 11.78 8.83
C GLN A 96 -16.73 11.37 7.36
N ARG A 97 -17.99 11.22 6.96
CA ARG A 97 -18.34 11.03 5.56
C ARG A 97 -18.20 12.36 4.81
N ASP A 98 -17.52 12.31 3.69
CA ASP A 98 -17.51 13.43 2.75
C ASP A 98 -18.90 13.54 2.11
N SER A 99 -19.57 14.67 2.30
CA SER A 99 -20.90 14.92 1.75
C SER A 99 -20.92 15.04 0.22
N THR A 100 -19.75 15.29 -0.38
CA THR A 100 -19.62 15.51 -1.83
C THR A 100 -19.26 14.26 -2.62
N LYS A 101 -18.71 13.24 -1.95
CA LYS A 101 -18.25 12.00 -2.59
C LYS A 101 -18.70 10.78 -1.79
N ALA A 102 -19.57 9.99 -2.38
CA ALA A 102 -20.01 8.72 -1.79
C ALA A 102 -18.81 7.83 -1.42
N ASN A 103 -18.86 7.23 -0.23
CA ASN A 103 -17.83 6.34 0.31
C ASN A 103 -16.45 6.99 0.57
N ASN A 104 -16.33 8.31 0.51
CA ASN A 104 -15.13 9.00 0.93
C ASN A 104 -15.22 9.32 2.42
N LEU A 105 -14.22 8.88 3.18
CA LEU A 105 -14.05 9.19 4.60
C LEU A 105 -12.85 10.11 4.73
N THR A 106 -13.06 11.23 5.41
CA THR A 106 -12.03 12.21 5.73
C THR A 106 -11.89 12.33 7.24
N LEU A 107 -10.69 12.61 7.71
CA LEU A 107 -10.45 12.87 9.12
C LEU A 107 -11.25 14.10 9.55
N TYR A 108 -11.82 14.08 10.76
CA TYR A 108 -12.41 15.29 11.34
C TYR A 108 -11.29 16.32 11.58
N PRO A 109 -11.41 17.57 11.10
CA PRO A 109 -10.35 18.56 11.25
C PRO A 109 -9.95 18.83 12.70
N ASN A 110 -10.92 18.78 13.62
CA ASN A 110 -10.70 18.96 15.04
C ASN A 110 -10.18 17.72 15.78
N MET A 111 -10.02 16.59 15.09
CA MET A 111 -9.55 15.33 15.66
C MET A 111 -8.16 14.93 15.13
N GLU A 112 -7.53 15.78 14.33
CA GLU A 112 -6.26 15.43 13.68
C GLU A 112 -5.14 15.20 14.69
N ASP A 113 -4.98 16.10 15.66
CA ASP A 113 -3.97 15.96 16.71
C ASP A 113 -4.22 14.72 17.57
N GLU A 114 -5.47 14.48 17.96
CA GLU A 114 -5.85 13.31 18.74
C GLU A 114 -5.64 12.01 17.97
N PHE A 115 -5.92 12.01 16.67
CA PHE A 115 -5.66 10.88 15.80
C PHE A 115 -4.17 10.54 15.75
N TRP A 116 -3.31 11.53 15.54
CA TRP A 116 -1.87 11.29 15.49
C TRP A 116 -1.27 10.91 16.84
N MET A 117 -1.77 11.49 17.93
CA MET A 117 -1.41 11.04 19.28
C MET A 117 -1.79 9.56 19.51
N TRP A 118 -2.99 9.19 19.08
CA TRP A 118 -3.42 7.80 19.16
C TRP A 118 -2.57 6.89 18.27
N VAL A 119 -2.27 7.27 17.04
CA VAL A 119 -1.40 6.50 16.15
C VAL A 119 -0.01 6.31 16.76
N SER A 120 0.59 7.36 17.32
CA SER A 120 1.92 7.29 17.94
C SER A 120 1.98 6.39 19.18
N SER A 121 0.84 6.05 19.77
CA SER A 121 0.79 5.15 20.93
C SER A 121 1.00 3.67 20.59
N TRP A 122 0.85 3.29 19.31
CA TRP A 122 0.97 1.90 18.86
C TRP A 122 1.77 1.73 17.56
N ALA A 123 2.09 2.79 16.84
CA ALA A 123 2.85 2.78 15.61
C ALA A 123 4.09 3.66 15.71
N LEU A 124 5.13 3.27 15.00
CA LEU A 124 6.39 4.00 14.91
C LEU A 124 6.70 4.26 13.44
N PHE A 125 6.98 5.53 13.10
CA PHE A 125 7.42 5.94 11.78
C PHE A 125 8.92 6.22 11.85
N ILE A 126 9.72 5.42 11.14
CA ILE A 126 11.17 5.48 11.12
C ILE A 126 11.65 5.51 9.68
N THR A 127 12.62 6.37 9.39
CA THR A 127 13.30 6.45 8.10
C THR A 127 14.76 6.08 8.23
N LYS A 128 15.36 6.27 9.40
CA LYS A 128 16.77 6.05 9.68
C LYS A 128 17.02 5.70 11.15
N PRO A 129 18.17 5.12 11.48
CA PRO A 129 18.47 4.67 12.85
C PRO A 129 18.38 5.76 13.91
N SER A 130 18.79 7.00 13.59
CA SER A 130 18.71 8.12 14.54
C SER A 130 17.27 8.52 14.92
N ASP A 131 16.26 8.11 14.16
CA ASP A 131 14.84 8.29 14.53
C ASP A 131 14.45 7.43 15.74
N LEU A 132 15.14 6.30 15.96
CA LEU A 132 14.96 5.45 17.13
C LEU A 132 15.76 5.96 18.33
N ASN A 133 17.00 6.31 18.09
CA ASN A 133 17.88 6.84 19.12
C ASN A 133 18.88 7.81 18.48
N PRO A 134 18.93 9.07 18.91
CA PRO A 134 19.85 10.08 18.37
C PRO A 134 21.34 9.71 18.41
N SER A 135 21.71 8.73 19.21
CA SER A 135 23.10 8.24 19.29
C SER A 135 23.47 7.21 18.21
N TYR A 136 22.49 6.71 17.45
CA TYR A 136 22.75 5.75 16.38
C TYR A 136 23.27 6.45 15.13
N SER A 137 24.21 5.79 14.44
CA SER A 137 24.74 6.30 13.17
C SER A 137 23.73 6.07 12.04
N ASP A 138 23.55 7.09 11.20
CA ASP A 138 22.76 7.02 9.97
C ASP A 138 23.62 6.59 8.76
N GLU A 139 24.87 6.17 8.96
CA GLU A 139 25.74 5.71 7.90
C GLU A 139 25.10 4.54 7.13
N GLY A 140 25.05 4.67 5.81
CA GLY A 140 24.40 3.71 4.92
C GLY A 140 22.89 3.94 4.69
N TYR A 141 22.27 4.86 5.44
CA TYR A 141 20.88 5.26 5.26
C TYR A 141 20.73 6.59 4.50
N ASP A 142 21.80 7.36 4.38
CA ASP A 142 21.82 8.58 3.57
C ASP A 142 21.87 8.21 2.09
N LEU A 143 20.75 8.35 1.43
CA LEU A 143 20.65 8.10 -0.02
C LEU A 143 21.27 9.28 -0.79
N PRO A 144 21.90 9.02 -1.94
CA PRO A 144 22.33 10.10 -2.82
C PRO A 144 21.12 10.94 -3.28
N PRO A 145 21.35 12.21 -3.65
CA PRO A 145 20.29 13.04 -4.18
C PRO A 145 19.55 12.37 -5.35
N LEU A 146 18.22 12.40 -5.32
CA LEU A 146 17.40 11.86 -6.41
C LEU A 146 17.52 12.76 -7.63
N ASP A 147 18.13 12.26 -8.73
CA ASP A 147 18.15 12.91 -10.03
C ASP A 147 16.93 12.45 -10.84
N VAL A 148 15.91 13.30 -10.94
CA VAL A 148 14.68 13.01 -11.67
C VAL A 148 14.78 13.61 -13.08
N ARG A 149 14.84 12.74 -14.08
CA ARG A 149 14.83 13.14 -15.51
C ARG A 149 13.49 12.78 -16.12
N TRP A 150 12.83 13.81 -16.67
CA TRP A 150 11.56 13.65 -17.35
C TRP A 150 11.79 13.38 -18.84
N HIS A 151 11.21 12.31 -19.35
CA HIS A 151 11.22 11.97 -20.77
C HIS A 151 9.78 12.08 -21.30
N GLU A 152 9.53 13.09 -22.12
CA GLU A 152 8.23 13.30 -22.75
C GLU A 152 8.19 12.55 -24.08
N LEU A 153 7.21 11.68 -24.23
CA LEU A 153 6.97 10.96 -25.47
C LEU A 153 5.71 11.51 -26.15
N PRO A 154 5.81 11.95 -27.42
CA PRO A 154 4.64 12.41 -28.14
C PRO A 154 3.64 11.27 -28.27
N VAL A 155 2.41 11.51 -27.85
CA VAL A 155 1.30 10.59 -28.06
C VAL A 155 0.64 10.99 -29.37
N HIS A 156 0.67 10.10 -30.36
CA HIS A 156 -0.20 10.22 -31.51
C HIS A 156 -1.50 9.52 -31.14
N TYR A 157 -2.56 10.30 -31.05
CA TYR A 157 -3.90 9.73 -31.05
C TYR A 157 -4.10 9.17 -32.46
N GLY A 158 -3.94 7.86 -32.61
CA GLY A 158 -4.21 7.20 -33.88
C GLY A 158 -5.67 7.37 -34.28
N ASP A 159 -5.99 7.12 -35.54
CA ASP A 159 -7.36 7.05 -36.06
C ASP A 159 -8.13 5.87 -35.39
N THR A 160 -8.28 5.91 -34.07
CA THR A 160 -9.04 4.93 -33.34
C THR A 160 -10.52 5.24 -33.51
N ALA A 161 -11.15 4.47 -34.38
CA ALA A 161 -12.60 4.36 -34.38
C ALA A 161 -13.05 3.91 -32.98
N ASP A 162 -14.03 4.57 -32.41
CA ASP A 162 -14.78 4.16 -31.25
C ASP A 162 -15.27 2.69 -31.43
N ARG A 163 -15.66 2.04 -30.33
CA ARG A 163 -16.26 0.68 -30.33
C ARG A 163 -17.43 0.55 -31.30
N ASP A 164 -18.07 1.65 -31.66
CA ASP A 164 -19.19 1.74 -32.59
C ASP A 164 -18.75 2.14 -34.02
N GLY A 165 -17.43 2.21 -34.29
CA GLY A 165 -16.86 2.49 -35.61
C GLY A 165 -16.92 3.96 -36.02
N GLN A 166 -17.23 4.90 -35.13
CA GLN A 166 -17.25 6.32 -35.43
C GLN A 166 -15.83 6.91 -35.27
N MET A 167 -15.34 7.57 -36.31
CA MET A 167 -14.11 8.36 -36.26
C MET A 167 -14.34 9.62 -35.44
N GLN A 168 -13.54 9.86 -34.43
CA GLN A 168 -13.53 11.13 -33.69
C GLN A 168 -12.97 12.22 -34.57
N LEU A 169 -13.80 13.22 -34.89
CA LEU A 169 -13.45 14.37 -35.72
C LEU A 169 -12.53 15.40 -35.07
N PHE A 170 -12.35 15.32 -33.74
CA PHE A 170 -11.51 16.22 -32.96
C PHE A 170 -10.60 15.43 -32.02
N GLN A 171 -9.30 15.73 -32.07
CA GLN A 171 -8.31 15.21 -31.13
C GLN A 171 -8.39 16.03 -29.85
N GLU A 172 -9.23 15.63 -28.91
CA GLU A 172 -9.25 16.21 -27.57
C GLU A 172 -8.27 15.47 -26.65
N ALA A 173 -7.65 16.20 -25.74
CA ALA A 173 -6.80 15.58 -24.71
C ALA A 173 -7.66 14.64 -23.88
N ALA A 174 -7.09 13.49 -23.46
CA ALA A 174 -7.80 12.49 -22.66
C ALA A 174 -8.38 13.11 -21.40
N GLU A 175 -9.68 13.35 -21.36
CA GLU A 175 -10.39 13.96 -20.24
C GLU A 175 -10.84 12.94 -19.18
N GLY A 176 -10.74 11.63 -19.45
CA GLY A 176 -11.22 10.56 -18.59
C GLY A 176 -10.22 9.45 -18.33
N LEU A 177 -10.42 8.71 -17.24
CA LEU A 177 -9.58 7.56 -16.85
C LEU A 177 -9.55 6.44 -17.92
N LYS A 178 -10.63 6.26 -18.68
CA LYS A 178 -10.71 5.25 -19.74
C LYS A 178 -9.86 5.63 -20.94
N GLU A 179 -9.90 6.89 -21.35
CA GLU A 179 -9.12 7.44 -22.44
C GLU A 179 -7.64 7.47 -22.08
N ALA A 180 -7.30 7.91 -20.87
CA ALA A 180 -5.94 7.82 -20.37
C ALA A 180 -5.40 6.39 -20.36
N ALA A 181 -6.24 5.38 -20.07
CA ALA A 181 -5.84 3.98 -20.12
C ALA A 181 -5.60 3.47 -21.56
N VAL A 182 -6.38 3.95 -22.52
CA VAL A 182 -6.16 3.64 -23.96
C VAL A 182 -4.83 4.24 -24.41
N VAL A 183 -4.63 5.53 -24.19
CA VAL A 183 -3.38 6.25 -24.52
C VAL A 183 -2.16 5.57 -23.89
N LYS A 184 -2.28 5.17 -22.62
CA LYS A 184 -1.23 4.44 -21.92
C LYS A 184 -0.90 3.09 -22.57
N ARG A 185 -1.90 2.39 -23.10
CA ARG A 185 -1.72 1.11 -23.79
C ARG A 185 -1.08 1.30 -25.15
N GLU A 186 -1.55 2.25 -25.95
CA GLU A 186 -1.05 2.53 -27.30
C GLU A 186 0.38 3.05 -27.30
N SER A 187 0.81 3.72 -26.22
CA SER A 187 2.18 4.22 -26.08
C SER A 187 3.18 3.19 -25.52
N ILE A 188 2.76 1.93 -25.23
CA ILE A 188 3.63 0.93 -24.57
C ILE A 188 4.93 0.71 -25.37
N ASP A 189 4.83 0.43 -26.66
CA ASP A 189 6.01 0.08 -27.48
C ASP A 189 7.01 1.22 -27.52
N ARG A 190 6.55 2.46 -27.65
CA ARG A 190 7.43 3.65 -27.62
C ARG A 190 8.06 3.86 -26.25
N ARG A 191 7.30 3.68 -25.17
CA ARG A 191 7.85 3.78 -23.81
C ARG A 191 8.89 2.71 -23.55
N VAL A 192 8.66 1.49 -24.02
CA VAL A 192 9.63 0.40 -23.92
C VAL A 192 10.88 0.70 -24.73
N ALA A 193 10.75 1.19 -25.97
CA ALA A 193 11.89 1.58 -26.80
C ALA A 193 12.72 2.70 -26.15
N GLU A 194 12.06 3.73 -25.62
CA GLU A 194 12.75 4.82 -24.93
C GLU A 194 13.41 4.37 -23.62
N THR A 195 12.74 3.54 -22.84
CA THR A 195 13.33 2.95 -21.62
C THR A 195 14.59 2.15 -21.97
N LYS A 196 14.52 1.34 -23.03
CA LYS A 196 15.67 0.56 -23.48
C LYS A 196 16.84 1.47 -23.88
N ARG A 197 16.58 2.54 -24.66
CA ARG A 197 17.57 3.54 -25.04
C ARG A 197 18.24 4.18 -23.82
N ILE A 198 17.43 4.61 -22.82
CA ILE A 198 17.94 5.23 -21.60
C ILE A 198 18.84 4.27 -20.83
N VAL A 199 18.45 2.99 -20.73
CA VAL A 199 19.24 1.96 -20.02
C VAL A 199 20.54 1.67 -20.76
N GLU A 200 20.53 1.60 -22.09
CA GLU A 200 21.72 1.35 -22.92
C GLU A 200 22.71 2.53 -22.91
N GLU A 201 22.20 3.76 -22.77
CA GLU A 201 23.01 4.99 -22.68
C GLU A 201 23.44 5.34 -21.24
N SER A 202 22.92 4.64 -20.25
CA SER A 202 23.26 4.85 -18.84
C SER A 202 24.64 4.26 -18.55
N PRO A 203 25.54 5.02 -17.90
CA PRO A 203 26.90 4.57 -17.59
C PRO A 203 26.95 3.40 -16.60
#